data_4853ec1fdaed280337da9ec737b3db95
#
_entry.id   4853ec1fdaed280337da9ec737b3db95
#
_cell.length_a   1.000
_cell.length_b   1.000
_cell.length_c   1.000
_cell.angle_alpha   90.00
_cell.angle_beta   90.00
_cell.angle_gamma   90.00
#
_symmetry.space_group_name_H-M   'P 1'
#
loop_
_entity.id
_entity.type
_entity.pdbx_description
1 polymer ?
#
loop_
_entity_poly.entity_id
_entity_poly.type
_entity_poly.pdbx_seq_one_letter_code
_entity_poly.pdbx_strand_id
1 'polypeptide(L)' 'MSEKFWAVWRETGGATPNKRHPTKDEAITEAGRLAQQTNERYFVLEVIGAVAPVKFPVEYADIAG' A
#
# COMPACT_ATOMS: atom_id res chain seq x y z
N MET A 1 -4.59 8.68 -15.99
CA MET A 1 -4.49 9.34 -14.69
C MET A 1 -3.85 8.41 -13.66
N SER A 2 -2.89 8.91 -12.94
CA SER A 2 -2.15 8.09 -12.01
C SER A 2 -2.91 7.95 -10.69
N GLU A 3 -2.98 6.73 -10.18
CA GLU A 3 -3.56 6.47 -8.88
C GLU A 3 -2.50 5.94 -7.94
N LYS A 4 -1.27 6.36 -8.16
CA LYS A 4 -0.15 5.88 -7.37
C LYS A 4 -0.34 6.27 -5.90
N PHE A 5 -0.19 5.31 -5.03
CA PHE A 5 -0.28 5.55 -3.61
C PHE A 5 0.56 4.52 -2.87
N TRP A 6 0.69 4.71 -1.57
CA TRP A 6 1.47 3.81 -0.73
C TRP A 6 0.61 3.28 0.40
N ALA A 7 0.97 2.12 0.91
CA ALA A 7 0.27 1.48 2.03
C ALA A 7 1.28 1.05 3.08
N VAL A 8 0.80 0.84 4.29
CA VAL A 8 1.63 0.40 5.40
C VAL A 8 1.09 -0.93 5.89
N TRP A 9 1.98 -1.91 6.06
CA TRP A 9 1.56 -3.26 6.42
C TRP A 9 2.48 -3.80 7.52
N ARG A 10 1.87 -4.33 8.59
CA ARG A 10 2.61 -4.92 9.68
C ARG A 10 3.27 -6.22 9.22
N GLU A 11 4.56 -6.38 9.59
CA GLU A 11 5.32 -7.56 9.15
C GLU A 11 4.68 -8.86 9.61
N THR A 12 4.15 -8.88 10.82
CA THR A 12 3.55 -10.10 11.37
C THR A 12 2.18 -10.41 10.78
N GLY A 13 1.72 -9.55 9.87
CA GLY A 13 0.44 -9.78 9.23
C GLY A 13 -0.67 -9.03 9.94
N GLY A 14 -1.88 -9.52 9.80
CA GLY A 14 -3.04 -8.86 10.36
C GLY A 14 -3.99 -8.43 9.27
N ALA A 15 -4.74 -7.36 9.52
CA ALA A 15 -5.72 -6.89 8.57
C ALA A 15 -5.05 -6.35 7.32
N THR A 16 -5.71 -6.51 6.19
CA THR A 16 -5.25 -5.93 4.94
C THR A 16 -5.23 -4.42 5.06
N PRO A 17 -4.15 -3.76 4.61
CA PRO A 17 -4.12 -2.29 4.67
C PRO A 17 -5.23 -1.72 3.80
N ASN A 18 -5.94 -0.74 4.36
CA ASN A 18 -7.03 -0.11 3.64
C ASN A 18 -6.89 1.40 3.54
N LYS A 19 -5.84 1.96 4.12
CA LYS A 19 -5.60 3.39 4.06
C LYS A 19 -4.59 3.69 2.97
N ARG A 20 -4.92 4.65 2.13
CA ARG A 20 -4.05 5.06 1.03
C ARG A 20 -3.30 6.31 1.43
N HIS A 21 -2.00 6.31 1.19
CA HIS A 21 -1.16 7.47 1.45
C HIS A 21 -0.72 8.04 0.11
N PRO A 22 -1.02 9.30 -0.17
CA PRO A 22 -0.71 9.85 -1.49
C PRO A 22 0.78 10.05 -1.74
N THR A 23 1.59 10.09 -0.69
CA THR A 23 3.02 10.25 -0.85
C THR A 23 3.76 9.22 -0.04
N LYS A 24 4.99 8.92 -0.48
CA LYS A 24 5.84 7.98 0.24
C LYS A 24 6.18 8.50 1.63
N ASP A 25 6.41 9.81 1.75
CA ASP A 25 6.78 10.40 3.04
C ASP A 25 5.67 10.22 4.07
N GLU A 26 4.42 10.38 3.64
CA GLU A 26 3.31 10.20 4.56
C GLU A 26 3.21 8.75 5.02
N ALA A 27 3.45 7.81 4.11
CA ALA A 27 3.43 6.40 4.46
C ALA A 27 4.55 6.06 5.44
N ILE A 28 5.73 6.61 5.22
CA ILE A 28 6.86 6.38 6.11
C ILE A 28 6.57 6.94 7.50
N THR A 29 6.00 8.14 7.56
CA THR A 29 5.64 8.76 8.83
C THR A 29 4.62 7.90 9.59
N GLU A 30 3.61 7.43 8.89
CA GLU A 30 2.59 6.60 9.53
C GLU A 30 3.18 5.27 9.99
N ALA A 31 4.03 4.66 9.16
CA ALA A 31 4.68 3.40 9.54
C ALA A 31 5.52 3.58 10.80
N GLY A 32 6.24 4.71 10.89
CA GLY A 32 7.05 5.00 12.05
C GLY A 32 6.21 5.16 13.31
N ARG A 33 5.09 5.86 13.19
CA ARG A 33 4.19 6.05 14.31
C ARG A 33 3.63 4.72 14.80
N LEU A 34 3.19 3.88 13.87
CA LEU A 34 2.64 2.59 14.24
C LEU A 34 3.70 1.65 14.81
N ALA A 35 4.90 1.69 14.24
CA ALA A 35 5.97 0.84 14.73
C ALA A 35 6.33 1.16 16.16
N GLN A 36 6.36 2.44 16.52
CA GLN A 36 6.65 2.83 17.90
C GLN A 36 5.50 2.48 18.83
N GLN A 37 4.28 2.62 18.33
CA GLN A 37 3.11 2.36 19.14
C GLN A 37 2.96 0.87 19.46
N THR A 38 3.25 0.01 18.49
CA THR A 38 3.05 -1.44 18.65
C THR A 38 4.35 -2.19 18.92
N ASN A 39 5.50 -1.53 18.79
CA ASN A 39 6.82 -2.15 18.90
C ASN A 39 6.98 -3.30 17.90
N GLU A 40 6.44 -3.12 16.70
CA GLU A 40 6.54 -4.09 15.63
C GLU A 40 7.03 -3.43 14.37
N ARG A 41 7.49 -4.25 13.43
CA ARG A 41 8.03 -3.75 12.18
C ARG A 41 6.93 -3.60 11.15
N TYR A 42 6.98 -2.49 10.41
CA TYR A 42 6.00 -2.21 9.36
C TYR A 42 6.70 -2.00 8.04
N PHE A 43 6.08 -2.49 6.98
CA PHE A 43 6.55 -2.27 5.62
C PHE A 43 5.80 -1.10 4.99
N VAL A 44 6.53 -0.33 4.19
CA VAL A 44 5.94 0.70 3.35
C VAL A 44 5.87 0.12 1.95
N LEU A 45 4.66 -0.01 1.43
CA LEU A 45 4.42 -0.67 0.16
C LEU A 45 4.02 0.35 -0.88
N GLU A 46 4.66 0.28 -2.03
CA GLU A 46 4.28 1.11 -3.17
C GLU A 46 3.34 0.32 -4.06
N VAL A 47 2.17 0.89 -4.36
CA VAL A 47 1.21 0.23 -5.21
C VAL A 47 1.62 0.47 -6.65
N ILE A 48 1.96 -0.60 -7.36
CA ILE A 48 2.50 -0.51 -8.71
C ILE A 48 1.47 -0.80 -9.78
N GLY A 49 0.31 -1.31 -9.41
CA GLY A 49 -0.70 -1.60 -10.40
C GLY A 49 -1.94 -2.19 -9.78
N ALA A 50 -2.94 -2.37 -10.58
CA ALA A 50 -4.20 -2.94 -10.13
C ALA A 50 -4.72 -3.90 -11.18
N VAL A 51 -5.37 -4.97 -10.71
CA VAL A 51 -6.01 -5.93 -11.59
C VAL A 51 -7.49 -5.90 -11.26
N ALA A 52 -8.28 -5.53 -12.23
CA ALA A 52 -9.73 -5.42 -12.05
C ALA A 52 -10.42 -6.59 -12.75
N PRO A 53 -11.51 -7.09 -12.15
CA PRO A 53 -12.26 -8.13 -12.83
C PRO A 53 -12.94 -7.56 -14.07
N VAL A 54 -12.76 -8.25 -15.19
CA VAL A 54 -13.48 -7.96 -16.40
C VAL A 54 -14.15 -9.24 -16.83
N LYS A 55 -15.04 -9.13 -17.82
CA LYS A 55 -15.77 -10.31 -18.23
C LYS A 55 -14.81 -11.45 -18.54
N PHE A 56 -13.82 -11.19 -19.33
CA PHE A 56 -12.76 -12.10 -19.70
C PHE A 56 -11.99 -11.49 -20.85
N PRO A 57 -10.66 -11.36 -20.77
CA PRO A 57 -9.78 -11.78 -19.69
C PRO A 57 -9.66 -10.73 -18.60
N VAL A 58 -8.81 -10.99 -17.61
CA VAL A 58 -8.48 -10.03 -16.56
C VAL A 58 -7.50 -9.02 -17.11
N GLU A 59 -7.68 -7.77 -16.73
CA GLU A 59 -6.85 -6.69 -17.23
C GLU A 59 -5.97 -6.14 -16.10
N TYR A 60 -4.68 -5.99 -16.38
CA TYR A 60 -3.73 -5.43 -15.43
C TYR A 60 -3.32 -4.03 -15.90
N ALA A 61 -3.32 -3.09 -14.96
CA ALA A 61 -2.88 -1.73 -15.24
C ALA A 61 -1.70 -1.37 -14.35
N ASP A 62 -0.62 -0.90 -14.97
CA ASP A 62 0.59 -0.51 -14.24
C ASP A 62 0.47 0.95 -13.86
N ILE A 63 0.43 1.21 -12.55
CA ILE A 63 0.26 2.56 -12.03
C ILE A 63 1.58 3.27 -11.86
N ALA A 64 2.64 2.51 -11.57
CA ALA A 64 3.94 3.08 -11.24
C ALA A 64 4.78 3.38 -12.49
N GLY A 65 4.43 2.78 -13.60
CA GLY A 65 5.23 2.86 -14.83
C GLY A 65 5.22 4.17 -15.55
#